data_3cf37c496110eab3189e685e7c6fc33c
#
_entry.id   3cf37c496110eab3189e685e7c6fc33c
#
_cell.length_a   1.000
_cell.length_b   1.000
_cell.length_c   1.000
_cell.angle_alpha   90.00
_cell.angle_beta   90.00
_cell.angle_gamma   90.00
#
_symmetry.space_group_name_H-M   'P 1'
#
loop_
_entity.id
_entity.type
_entity.pdbx_description
1 polymer ?
#
loop_
_entity_poly.entity_id
_entity_poly.type
_entity_poly.pdbx_seq_one_letter_code
_entity_poly.pdbx_strand_id
1 'polypeptide(L)' 'MFAKLLLVLALAAVAVAVVARASHGSGPERVYVVRPGDTLWTIAAAGYHGDPREGIWKIERRNHLTSDLIAPGQRLVVPP' A
#
# COMPACT_ATOMS: atom_id res chain seq x y z
N MET A 1 40.34 -2.80 10.63
CA MET A 1 39.71 -2.10 9.52
C MET A 1 38.49 -2.88 8.97
N PHE A 2 38.67 -4.15 8.61
CA PHE A 2 37.55 -4.97 8.09
C PHE A 2 36.47 -5.28 9.14
N ALA A 3 36.83 -5.43 10.41
CA ALA A 3 35.86 -5.71 11.47
C ALA A 3 34.88 -4.56 11.67
N LYS A 4 35.31 -3.31 11.53
CA LYS A 4 34.42 -2.15 11.64
C LYS A 4 33.44 -2.08 10.47
N LEU A 5 33.90 -2.41 9.28
CA LEU A 5 33.04 -2.43 8.09
C LEU A 5 31.93 -3.50 8.21
N LEU A 6 32.30 -4.69 8.67
CA LEU A 6 31.34 -5.77 8.90
C LEU A 6 30.31 -5.40 9.96
N LEU A 7 30.71 -4.69 11.02
CA LEU A 7 29.79 -4.24 12.05
C LEU A 7 28.78 -3.23 11.51
N VAL A 8 29.23 -2.28 10.68
CA VAL A 8 28.33 -1.29 10.08
C VAL A 8 27.31 -1.95 9.15
N LEU A 9 27.74 -2.92 8.35
CA LEU A 9 26.85 -3.66 7.47
C LEU A 9 25.81 -4.47 8.27
N ALA A 10 26.20 -5.08 9.36
CA ALA A 10 25.29 -5.83 10.22
C ALA A 10 24.24 -4.91 10.85
N LEU A 11 24.61 -3.73 11.32
CA LEU A 11 23.68 -2.75 11.88
C LEU A 11 22.70 -2.24 10.83
N ALA A 12 23.15 -1.98 9.60
CA ALA A 12 22.29 -1.56 8.51
C ALA A 12 21.25 -2.65 8.18
N ALA A 13 21.64 -3.92 8.13
CA ALA A 13 20.75 -5.03 7.88
C ALA A 13 19.68 -5.16 8.97
N VAL A 14 20.05 -4.98 10.23
CA VAL A 14 19.11 -5.02 11.35
C VAL A 14 18.10 -3.87 11.26
N ALA A 15 18.55 -2.67 10.92
CA ALA A 15 17.67 -1.52 10.77
C ALA A 15 16.64 -1.74 9.67
N VAL A 16 17.04 -2.28 8.53
CA VAL A 16 16.12 -2.62 7.43
C VAL A 16 15.10 -3.68 7.87
N ALA A 17 15.54 -4.69 8.59
CA ALA A 17 14.64 -5.74 9.09
C ALA A 17 13.62 -5.19 10.08
N VAL A 18 14.00 -4.26 10.95
CA VAL A 18 13.08 -3.62 11.90
C VAL A 18 12.03 -2.79 11.18
N VAL A 19 12.44 -2.00 10.16
CA VAL A 19 11.49 -1.22 9.35
C VAL A 19 10.51 -2.14 8.62
N ALA A 20 11.00 -3.23 8.03
CA ALA A 20 10.15 -4.21 7.35
C ALA A 20 9.13 -4.84 8.31
N ARG A 21 9.53 -5.12 9.55
CA ARG A 21 8.61 -5.66 10.57
C ARG A 21 7.59 -4.63 11.02
N ALA A 22 7.98 -3.36 11.14
CA ALA A 22 7.07 -2.29 11.54
C ALA A 22 5.95 -2.10 10.53
N SER A 23 6.23 -2.29 9.23
CA SER A 23 5.22 -2.24 8.17
C SER A 23 4.56 -3.60 7.92
N HIS A 24 4.96 -4.65 8.65
CA HIS A 24 4.38 -5.98 8.53
C HIS A 24 2.92 -5.97 9.01
N GLY A 25 2.06 -6.69 8.34
CA GLY A 25 0.62 -6.69 8.62
C GLY A 25 -0.14 -5.65 7.82
N SER A 26 0.53 -4.54 7.45
CA SER A 26 -0.02 -3.55 6.55
C SER A 26 0.32 -3.85 5.08
N GLY A 27 1.46 -4.48 4.81
CA GLY A 27 1.95 -4.72 3.46
C GLY A 27 2.36 -3.44 2.74
N PRO A 28 2.83 -3.54 1.49
CA PRO A 28 3.16 -2.37 0.69
C PRO A 28 1.93 -1.72 0.10
N GLU A 29 1.96 -0.42 -0.08
CA GLU A 29 0.99 0.27 -0.90
C GLU A 29 1.19 -0.10 -2.38
N ARG A 30 0.10 -0.12 -3.15
CA ARG A 30 0.13 -0.42 -4.58
C ARG A 30 -0.47 0.75 -5.35
N VAL A 31 0.02 0.99 -6.55
CA VAL A 31 -0.61 1.92 -7.48
C VAL A 31 -1.49 1.13 -8.43
N TYR A 32 -2.76 1.51 -8.48
CA TYR A 32 -3.73 0.91 -9.38
C TYR A 32 -4.19 1.95 -10.41
N VAL A 33 -4.15 1.58 -11.67
CA VAL A 33 -4.66 2.45 -12.74
C VAL A 33 -6.09 2.00 -13.06
N VAL A 34 -7.04 2.91 -12.90
CA VAL A 34 -8.46 2.65 -13.11
C VAL A 34 -8.70 2.30 -14.58
N ARG A 35 -9.45 1.23 -14.81
CA ARG A 35 -9.83 0.76 -16.14
C ARG A 35 -11.30 1.11 -16.40
N PRO A 36 -11.72 1.17 -17.68
CA PRO A 36 -13.13 1.35 -18.00
C PRO A 36 -14.00 0.30 -17.31
N GLY A 37 -15.08 0.74 -16.68
CA GLY A 37 -15.99 -0.13 -15.94
C GLY A 37 -15.61 -0.37 -14.48
N ASP A 38 -14.44 0.05 -14.05
CA ASP A 38 -14.05 -0.10 -12.64
C ASP A 38 -14.83 0.85 -11.74
N THR A 39 -15.14 0.37 -10.55
CA THR A 39 -15.69 1.15 -9.45
C THR A 39 -14.81 0.97 -8.23
N LEU A 40 -14.91 1.84 -7.25
CA LEU A 40 -14.19 1.63 -5.98
C LEU A 40 -14.60 0.32 -5.32
N TRP A 41 -15.85 -0.09 -5.47
CA TRP A 41 -16.32 -1.38 -4.98
C TRP A 41 -15.58 -2.55 -5.62
N THR A 42 -15.48 -2.58 -6.95
CA THR A 42 -14.80 -3.66 -7.66
C THR A 42 -13.31 -3.70 -7.34
N ILE A 43 -12.68 -2.53 -7.24
CA ILE A 43 -11.26 -2.42 -6.88
C ILE A 43 -11.04 -2.92 -5.45
N ALA A 44 -11.87 -2.48 -4.51
CA ALA A 44 -11.76 -2.90 -3.12
C ALA A 44 -12.07 -4.39 -2.94
N ALA A 45 -13.08 -4.90 -3.62
CA ALA A 45 -13.44 -6.32 -3.54
C ALA A 45 -12.31 -7.23 -4.06
N ALA A 46 -11.58 -6.79 -5.08
CA ALA A 46 -10.45 -7.54 -5.62
C ALA A 46 -9.19 -7.42 -4.75
N GLY A 47 -9.00 -6.30 -4.08
CA GLY A 47 -7.76 -6.00 -3.35
C GLY A 47 -7.78 -6.29 -1.86
N TYR A 48 -8.95 -6.45 -1.27
CA TYR A 48 -9.10 -6.67 0.16
C TYR A 48 -9.95 -7.90 0.46
N HIS A 49 -9.67 -8.53 1.57
CA HIS A 49 -10.52 -9.57 2.11
C HIS A 49 -11.58 -8.94 3.01
N GLY A 50 -12.75 -9.56 3.08
CA GLY A 50 -13.83 -9.09 3.94
C GLY A 50 -14.72 -8.06 3.25
N ASP A 51 -15.20 -7.08 4.02
CA ASP A 51 -16.18 -6.10 3.53
C ASP A 51 -15.51 -5.07 2.61
N PRO A 52 -15.93 -4.97 1.33
CA PRO A 52 -15.35 -4.00 0.41
C PRO A 52 -15.51 -2.55 0.86
N ARG A 53 -16.50 -2.23 1.68
CA ARG A 53 -16.73 -0.87 2.17
C ARG A 53 -15.56 -0.36 2.99
N GLU A 54 -14.92 -1.22 3.77
CA GLU A 54 -13.73 -0.86 4.52
C GLU A 54 -12.57 -0.54 3.58
N GLY A 55 -12.40 -1.32 2.53
CA GLY A 55 -11.39 -1.07 1.51
C GLY A 55 -11.63 0.24 0.75
N ILE A 56 -12.88 0.51 0.40
CA ILE A 56 -13.27 1.77 -0.24
C ILE A 56 -12.87 2.96 0.64
N TRP A 57 -13.19 2.90 1.93
CA TRP A 57 -12.84 3.96 2.87
C TRP A 57 -11.33 4.19 2.94
N LYS A 58 -10.54 3.12 2.97
CA LYS A 58 -9.07 3.21 2.96
C LYS A 58 -8.55 3.89 1.69
N ILE A 59 -9.08 3.51 0.54
CA ILE A 59 -8.69 4.09 -0.74
C ILE A 59 -9.07 5.57 -0.80
N GLU A 60 -10.29 5.91 -0.42
CA GLU A 60 -10.75 7.29 -0.42
C GLU A 60 -9.89 8.18 0.47
N ARG A 61 -9.60 7.74 1.67
CA ARG A 61 -8.76 8.51 2.59
C ARG A 61 -7.34 8.68 2.08
N ARG A 62 -6.75 7.62 1.55
CA ARG A 62 -5.38 7.66 1.07
C ARG A 62 -5.21 8.57 -0.14
N ASN A 63 -6.23 8.68 -0.97
CA ASN A 63 -6.19 9.46 -2.21
C ASN A 63 -6.93 10.80 -2.10
N HIS A 64 -7.39 11.17 -0.93
CA HIS A 64 -8.12 12.41 -0.68
C HIS A 64 -9.36 12.55 -1.58
N LEU A 65 -10.07 11.44 -1.78
CA LEU A 65 -11.30 11.43 -2.56
C LEU A 65 -12.47 11.87 -1.70
N THR A 66 -13.33 12.69 -2.26
CA THR A 66 -14.55 13.19 -1.60
C THR A 66 -15.80 12.44 -2.07
N SER A 67 -15.67 11.59 -3.08
CA SER A 67 -16.78 10.79 -3.61
C SER A 67 -16.24 9.50 -4.21
N ASP A 68 -17.16 8.60 -4.59
CA ASP A 68 -16.83 7.34 -5.22
C ASP A 68 -16.54 7.47 -6.72
N LEU A 69 -16.60 8.68 -7.26
CA LEU A 69 -16.40 8.90 -8.69
C LEU A 69 -14.93 8.79 -9.05
N ILE A 70 -14.64 7.85 -9.91
CA ILE A 70 -13.30 7.62 -10.47
C ILE A 70 -13.41 7.53 -11.99
N ALA A 71 -12.30 7.78 -12.68
CA ALA A 71 -12.27 7.80 -14.14
C ALA A 71 -11.20 6.86 -14.67
N PRO A 72 -11.41 6.25 -15.85
CA PRO A 72 -10.38 5.44 -16.49
C PRO A 72 -9.07 6.22 -16.67
N GLY A 73 -7.95 5.57 -16.35
CA GLY A 73 -6.63 6.20 -16.40
C GLY A 73 -6.23 6.88 -15.10
N GLN A 74 -7.15 7.09 -14.17
CA GLN A 74 -6.84 7.67 -12.88
C GLN A 74 -5.93 6.72 -12.08
N ARG A 75 -4.92 7.28 -11.43
CA ARG A 75 -4.04 6.51 -10.56
C ARG A 75 -4.53 6.59 -9.12
N LEU A 76 -4.70 5.44 -8.52
CA LEU A 76 -5.08 5.32 -7.11
C LEU A 76 -3.96 4.63 -6.35
N VAL A 77 -3.60 5.19 -5.20
CA VAL A 77 -2.75 4.49 -4.25
C VAL A 77 -3.65 3.62 -3.40
N VAL A 78 -3.45 2.31 -3.47
CA VAL A 78 -4.25 1.34 -2.73
C VAL A 78 -3.45 0.92 -1.49
N PRO A 79 -3.85 1.37 -0.29
CA PRO A 79 -3.16 0.98 0.94
C PRO A 79 -3.41 -0.49 1.27
N PRO A 80 -2.56 -1.08 2.10
CA PRO A 80 -2.72 -2.46 2.54
C PRO A 80 -3.95 -2.65 3.40
#